data_c4320fe55f577f81063692c30b62e930
#
_entry.id   c4320fe55f577f81063692c30b62e930
#
_cell.length_a   1.000
_cell.length_b   1.000
_cell.length_c   1.000
_cell.angle_alpha   90.00
_cell.angle_beta   90.00
_cell.angle_gamma   90.00
#
_symmetry.space_group_name_H-M   'P 1'
#
loop_
_entity.id
_entity.type
_entity.pdbx_description
1 polymer ?
#
loop_
_entity_poly.entity_id
_entity_poly.type
_entity_poly.pdbx_seq_one_letter_code
_entity_poly.pdbx_strand_id
1 'polypeptide(L)'
;MPTVQKFIENKTKQLAYFVRAYLDQKIIYAELDLFFWDTMEEWAQIKQGKHLPYGRNENVFWHLMHQIHYWPQHSLLNDLCLRGELESCIDALLGAGQYPFPKDCIGIRP
;
A
#
# COMPACT_ATOMS: atom_id res chain seq x y z
N MET A 1 -10.28 -20.82 1.75
CA MET A 1 -10.61 -19.45 2.18
C MET A 1 -9.39 -18.57 2.17
N PRO A 2 -9.49 -17.31 1.71
CA PRO A 2 -8.37 -16.41 1.80
C PRO A 2 -8.09 -16.07 3.26
N THR A 3 -6.83 -16.20 3.65
CA THR A 3 -6.38 -15.76 4.96
C THR A 3 -5.91 -14.31 4.86
N VAL A 4 -5.82 -13.63 6.01
CA VAL A 4 -5.26 -12.27 6.06
C VAL A 4 -3.87 -12.25 5.45
N GLN A 5 -3.01 -13.19 5.83
CA GLN A 5 -1.64 -13.25 5.33
C GLN A 5 -1.61 -13.41 3.81
N LYS A 6 -2.42 -14.31 3.25
CA LYS A 6 -2.45 -14.53 1.81
C LYS A 6 -2.96 -13.30 1.07
N PHE A 7 -3.98 -12.63 1.62
CA PHE A 7 -4.49 -11.38 1.07
C PHE A 7 -3.37 -10.33 1.00
N ILE A 8 -2.64 -10.13 2.11
CA ILE A 8 -1.56 -9.15 2.16
C ILE A 8 -0.45 -9.52 1.17
N GLU A 9 -0.06 -10.78 1.08
CA GLU A 9 0.96 -11.22 0.13
C GLU A 9 0.56 -10.93 -1.31
N ASN A 10 -0.68 -11.21 -1.67
CA ASN A 10 -1.16 -10.99 -3.04
C ASN A 10 -1.30 -9.51 -3.35
N LYS A 11 -1.85 -8.74 -2.42
CA LYS A 11 -2.13 -7.32 -2.65
C LYS A 11 -0.89 -6.45 -2.55
N THR A 12 0.13 -6.89 -1.82
CA THR A 12 1.38 -6.13 -1.67
C THR A 12 2.03 -5.85 -3.03
N LYS A 13 2.16 -6.88 -3.86
CA LYS A 13 2.77 -6.72 -5.19
C LYS A 13 1.91 -5.86 -6.10
N GLN A 14 0.59 -6.03 -6.02
CA GLN A 14 -0.34 -5.24 -6.83
C GLN A 14 -0.29 -3.77 -6.41
N LEU A 15 -0.29 -3.51 -5.11
CA LEU A 15 -0.22 -2.14 -4.61
C LEU A 15 1.07 -1.46 -5.07
N ALA A 16 2.20 -2.13 -4.93
CA ALA A 16 3.48 -1.59 -5.36
C ALA A 16 3.46 -1.27 -6.87
N TYR A 17 2.89 -2.16 -7.67
CA TYR A 17 2.77 -1.95 -9.11
C TYR A 17 1.90 -0.73 -9.43
N PHE A 18 0.72 -0.64 -8.83
CA PHE A 18 -0.21 0.46 -9.13
C PHE A 18 0.37 1.82 -8.70
N VAL A 19 0.98 1.88 -7.52
CA VAL A 19 1.56 3.14 -7.06
C VAL A 19 2.75 3.54 -7.95
N ARG A 20 3.61 2.59 -8.29
CA ARG A 20 4.74 2.87 -9.20
C ARG A 20 4.23 3.36 -10.56
N ALA A 21 3.23 2.68 -11.12
CA ALA A 21 2.67 3.06 -12.42
C ALA A 21 2.06 4.47 -12.37
N TYR A 22 1.40 4.81 -11.25
CA TYR A 22 0.85 6.14 -11.09
C TYR A 22 1.96 7.20 -10.97
N LEU A 23 2.99 6.94 -10.18
CA LEU A 23 4.11 7.87 -10.04
C LEU A 23 4.87 8.07 -11.36
N ASP A 24 4.91 7.05 -12.19
CA ASP A 24 5.52 7.12 -13.52
C ASP A 24 4.54 7.65 -14.58
N GLN A 25 3.34 8.05 -14.16
CA GLN A 25 2.29 8.62 -15.01
C GLN A 25 1.84 7.66 -16.14
N LYS A 26 1.90 6.36 -15.86
CA LYS A 26 1.43 5.32 -16.78
C LYS A 26 -0.04 5.00 -16.61
N ILE A 27 -0.61 5.33 -15.46
CA ILE A 27 -2.05 5.21 -15.19
C ILE A 27 -2.56 6.52 -14.60
N ILE A 28 -3.86 6.75 -14.74
CA ILE A 28 -4.50 7.93 -14.17
C ILE A 28 -4.89 7.67 -12.72
N TYR A 29 -5.12 8.74 -11.97
CA TYR A 29 -5.49 8.64 -10.56
C TYR A 29 -6.75 7.79 -10.35
N ALA A 30 -7.71 7.85 -11.26
CA ALA A 30 -8.94 7.07 -11.15
C ALA A 30 -8.68 5.57 -11.09
N GLU A 31 -7.66 5.08 -11.79
CA GLU A 31 -7.29 3.67 -11.74
C GLU A 31 -6.67 3.29 -10.41
N LEU A 32 -5.82 4.15 -9.86
CA LEU A 32 -5.24 3.94 -8.54
C LEU A 32 -6.34 3.93 -7.46
N ASP A 33 -7.27 4.89 -7.55
CA ASP A 33 -8.37 4.99 -6.61
C ASP A 33 -9.29 3.78 -6.69
N LEU A 34 -9.57 3.30 -7.90
CA LEU A 34 -10.36 2.08 -8.08
C LEU A 34 -9.69 0.87 -7.43
N PHE A 35 -8.38 0.74 -7.63
CA PHE A 35 -7.61 -0.34 -6.98
C PHE A 35 -7.73 -0.25 -5.46
N PHE A 36 -7.62 0.97 -4.90
CA PHE A 36 -7.75 1.18 -3.47
C PHE A 36 -9.11 0.67 -2.97
N TRP A 37 -10.19 1.10 -3.60
CA TRP A 37 -11.53 0.72 -3.14
C TRP A 37 -11.83 -0.76 -3.34
N ASP A 38 -11.39 -1.35 -4.46
CA ASP A 38 -11.53 -2.79 -4.69
C ASP A 38 -10.78 -3.59 -3.61
N THR A 39 -9.60 -3.13 -3.25
CA THR A 39 -8.79 -3.78 -2.22
C THR A 39 -9.47 -3.68 -0.85
N MET A 40 -10.05 -2.52 -0.53
CA MET A 40 -10.78 -2.34 0.72
C MET A 40 -12.02 -3.23 0.78
N GLU A 41 -12.73 -3.38 -0.34
CA GLU A 41 -13.88 -4.26 -0.41
C GLU A 41 -13.48 -5.72 -0.20
N GLU A 42 -12.41 -6.17 -0.84
CA GLU A 42 -11.90 -7.52 -0.64
C GLU A 42 -11.48 -7.75 0.82
N TRP A 43 -10.83 -6.77 1.43
CA TRP A 43 -10.47 -6.84 2.84
C TRP A 43 -11.72 -7.02 3.71
N ALA A 44 -12.79 -6.30 3.42
CA ALA A 44 -14.02 -6.39 4.19
C ALA A 44 -14.68 -7.78 4.08
N GLN A 45 -14.40 -8.53 3.02
CA GLN A 45 -14.92 -9.89 2.86
C GLN A 45 -14.23 -10.91 3.76
N ILE A 46 -13.05 -10.60 4.27
CA ILE A 46 -12.33 -11.49 5.16
C ILE A 46 -12.96 -11.41 6.54
N LYS A 47 -13.44 -12.55 7.05
CA LYS A 47 -14.18 -12.59 8.31
C LYS A 47 -13.37 -13.12 9.48
N GLN A 48 -12.22 -13.74 9.23
CA GLN A 48 -11.42 -14.38 10.28
C GLN A 48 -9.96 -13.97 10.18
N GLY A 49 -9.27 -13.97 11.31
CA GLY A 49 -7.84 -13.74 11.36
C GLY A 49 -7.41 -12.29 11.49
N LYS A 50 -8.36 -11.35 11.51
CA LYS A 50 -8.02 -9.92 11.62
C LYS A 50 -7.43 -9.50 12.96
N HIS A 51 -7.51 -10.38 13.96
CA HIS A 51 -6.92 -10.15 15.28
C HIS A 51 -5.52 -10.74 15.42
N LEU A 52 -5.06 -11.51 14.41
CA LEU A 52 -3.76 -12.13 14.44
C LEU A 52 -2.64 -11.09 14.30
N PRO A 53 -1.42 -11.39 14.78
CA PRO A 53 -0.30 -10.48 14.62
C PRO A 53 -0.07 -10.12 13.15
N TYR A 54 0.45 -8.93 12.92
CA TYR A 54 0.77 -8.47 11.58
C TYR A 54 1.90 -9.31 10.99
N GLY A 55 1.75 -9.66 9.72
CA GLY A 55 2.80 -10.32 8.99
C GLY A 55 3.90 -9.35 8.58
N ARG A 56 4.92 -9.91 7.91
CA ARG A 56 6.02 -9.12 7.40
C ARG A 56 5.49 -8.11 6.37
N ASN A 57 5.93 -6.88 6.48
CA ASN A 57 5.57 -5.78 5.58
C ASN A 57 4.10 -5.34 5.65
N GLU A 58 3.29 -5.95 6.49
CA GLU A 58 1.89 -5.55 6.56
C GLU A 58 1.73 -4.10 7.04
N ASN A 59 2.56 -3.64 7.97
CA ASN A 59 2.53 -2.25 8.41
C ASN A 59 2.81 -1.30 7.24
N VAL A 60 3.76 -1.64 6.38
CA VAL A 60 4.09 -0.83 5.21
C VAL A 60 2.95 -0.85 4.20
N PHE A 61 2.33 -2.01 4.01
CA PHE A 61 1.19 -2.15 3.10
C PHE A 61 0.06 -1.20 3.51
N TRP A 62 -0.37 -1.26 4.78
CA TRP A 62 -1.47 -0.40 5.23
C TRP A 62 -1.07 1.07 5.26
N HIS A 63 0.18 1.37 5.60
CA HIS A 63 0.68 2.73 5.55
C HIS A 63 0.57 3.31 4.14
N LEU A 64 1.04 2.56 3.14
CA LEU A 64 0.96 2.99 1.75
C LEU A 64 -0.48 3.16 1.28
N MET A 65 -1.36 2.21 1.64
CA MET A 65 -2.79 2.31 1.34
C MET A 65 -3.38 3.60 1.88
N HIS A 66 -3.07 3.94 3.14
CA HIS A 66 -3.58 5.16 3.74
C HIS A 66 -3.01 6.42 3.07
N GLN A 67 -1.73 6.40 2.72
CA GLN A 67 -1.10 7.54 2.08
C GLN A 67 -1.71 7.87 0.72
N ILE A 68 -1.95 6.87 -0.11
CA ILE A 68 -2.52 7.13 -1.44
C ILE A 68 -3.97 7.59 -1.38
N HIS A 69 -4.67 7.29 -0.30
CA HIS A 69 -6.05 7.73 -0.10
C HIS A 69 -6.12 9.09 0.60
N TYR A 70 -5.20 9.35 1.52
CA TYR A 70 -5.24 10.56 2.35
C TYR A 70 -4.85 11.82 1.56
N TRP A 71 -3.79 11.74 0.75
CA TRP A 71 -3.25 12.91 0.08
C TRP A 71 -3.98 13.21 -1.22
N PRO A 72 -4.18 14.51 -1.55
CA PRO A 72 -4.75 14.88 -2.84
C PRO A 72 -3.89 14.41 -4.01
N GLN A 73 -4.53 14.23 -5.16
CA GLN A 73 -3.88 13.73 -6.36
C GLN A 73 -2.62 14.52 -6.73
N HIS A 74 -2.71 15.85 -6.69
CA HIS A 74 -1.58 16.68 -7.08
C HIS A 74 -0.40 16.57 -6.10
N SER A 75 -0.67 16.32 -4.82
CA SER A 75 0.39 16.16 -3.82
C SER A 75 1.17 14.86 -4.05
N LEU A 76 0.49 13.80 -4.45
CA LEU A 76 1.13 12.50 -4.70
C LEU A 76 2.19 12.61 -5.81
N LEU A 77 1.95 13.45 -6.82
CA LEU A 77 2.87 13.60 -7.94
C LEU A 77 3.90 14.70 -7.74
N ASN A 78 3.53 15.76 -7.04
CA ASN A 78 4.34 16.98 -7.04
C ASN A 78 5.10 17.24 -5.74
N ASP A 79 4.70 16.61 -4.63
CA ASP A 79 5.41 16.75 -3.37
C ASP A 79 6.58 15.77 -3.35
N LEU A 80 7.79 16.30 -3.45
CA LEU A 80 8.99 15.47 -3.56
C LEU A 80 9.24 14.63 -2.29
N CYS A 81 8.95 15.19 -1.13
CA CYS A 81 9.13 14.45 0.12
C CYS A 81 8.14 13.29 0.22
N LEU A 82 6.88 13.54 -0.12
CA LEU A 82 5.85 12.50 -0.14
C LEU A 82 6.17 11.44 -1.18
N ARG A 83 6.57 11.87 -2.37
CA ARG A 83 6.93 10.93 -3.43
C ARG A 83 8.09 10.03 -3.00
N GLY A 84 9.11 10.59 -2.36
CA GLY A 84 10.22 9.79 -1.85
C GLY A 84 9.78 8.77 -0.81
N GLU A 85 8.86 9.14 0.06
CA GLU A 85 8.29 8.22 1.04
C GLU A 85 7.53 7.08 0.36
N LEU A 86 6.71 7.42 -0.63
CA LEU A 86 5.96 6.39 -1.39
C LEU A 86 6.91 5.43 -2.11
N GLU A 87 7.96 5.94 -2.73
CA GLU A 87 8.95 5.11 -3.40
C GLU A 87 9.67 4.19 -2.42
N SER A 88 10.00 4.69 -1.22
CA SER A 88 10.60 3.87 -0.17
C SER A 88 9.67 2.74 0.27
N CYS A 89 8.38 3.03 0.39
CA CYS A 89 7.38 2.02 0.71
C CYS A 89 7.30 0.94 -0.38
N ILE A 90 7.31 1.35 -1.65
CA ILE A 90 7.30 0.43 -2.78
C ILE A 90 8.49 -0.52 -2.70
N ASP A 91 9.69 0.03 -2.48
CA ASP A 91 10.91 -0.77 -2.40
C ASP A 91 10.85 -1.75 -1.25
N ALA A 92 10.35 -1.33 -0.09
CA ALA A 92 10.19 -2.20 1.07
C ALA A 92 9.22 -3.36 0.77
N LEU A 93 8.10 -3.06 0.10
CA LEU A 93 7.11 -4.09 -0.23
C LEU A 93 7.63 -5.09 -1.26
N LEU A 94 8.50 -4.66 -2.16
CA LEU A 94 9.08 -5.55 -3.16
C LEU A 94 10.31 -6.30 -2.65
N GLY A 95 10.73 -6.05 -1.41
CA GLY A 95 11.89 -6.70 -0.82
C GLY A 95 13.21 -6.21 -1.39
N ALA A 96 13.19 -5.13 -2.18
CA ALA A 96 14.38 -4.56 -2.80
C ALA A 96 15.13 -3.61 -1.87
N GLY A 97 14.48 -3.18 -0.79
CA GLY A 97 15.07 -2.24 0.14
C GLY A 97 15.84 -2.93 1.23
N GLN A 98 17.11 -2.59 1.39
CA GLN A 98 17.91 -2.98 2.53
C GLN A 98 17.74 -2.00 3.70
N TYR A 99 16.77 -1.08 3.57
CA TYR A 99 16.59 -0.02 4.54
C TYR A 99 15.68 -0.47 5.66
N PRO A 100 16.00 -0.08 6.89
CA PRO A 100 15.01 -0.19 7.94
C PRO A 100 13.75 0.53 7.46
N PHE A 101 12.59 -0.05 7.75
CA PHE A 101 11.31 0.57 7.44
C PHE A 101 11.36 2.03 7.90
N PRO A 102 10.72 2.95 7.16
CA PRO A 102 10.52 4.28 7.70
C PRO A 102 9.96 4.10 9.11
N LYS A 103 10.66 4.69 10.08
CA LYS A 103 10.35 4.48 11.50
C LYS A 103 8.91 4.85 11.87
N ASP A 104 8.23 5.55 10.97
CA ASP A 104 6.89 6.07 11.18
C ASP A 104 5.82 5.34 10.38
N CYS A 105 6.15 4.18 9.79
CA CYS A 105 5.15 3.37 9.10
C CYS A 105 4.28 2.63 10.10
N ILE A 106 3.27 3.33 10.60
CA ILE A 106 2.28 2.74 11.48
C ILE A 106 1.02 2.52 10.65
N GLY A 107 1.04 1.50 9.80
CA GLY A 107 -0.15 1.10 9.07
C GLY A 107 -1.03 0.25 9.95
N ILE A 108 -2.28 0.69 10.15
CA ILE A 108 -3.25 -0.01 10.98
C ILE A 108 -4.29 -0.64 10.07
N ARG A 109 -4.66 -1.89 10.38
CA ARG A 109 -5.75 -2.57 9.67
C ARG A 109 -7.05 -1.77 9.82
N PRO A 110 -7.76 -1.59 8.71
CA PRO A 110 -9.06 -0.91 8.76
C PRO A 110 -10.09 -1.66 9.59
#